data_6661ea7e3b103b9e29e92c70ed52eae6
#
_entry.id   6661ea7e3b103b9e29e92c70ed52eae6
#
_cell.length_a   1.000
_cell.length_b   1.000
_cell.length_c   1.000
_cell.angle_alpha   90.00
_cell.angle_beta   90.00
_cell.angle_gamma   90.00
#
_symmetry.space_group_name_H-M   'P 1'
#
loop_
_entity.id
_entity.type
_entity.pdbx_description
1 polymer ?
#
loop_
_entity_poly.entity_id
_entity_poly.type
_entity_poly.pdbx_seq_one_letter_code
_entity_poly.pdbx_strand_id
1 'polypeptide(L)'
;MKLNSSNIKSILNKKPTFIKNFTSLHEEYDFNFMAKFLDDNPIIIHNKQGNCAYPVIWQARHAQNYNSSFFTFLDFFRKTFKYTSDVQDGADLFLSFVTGTDGGPHKDDEDVFLIGLYGKTMYQDIPTDKHYIIEKGDLLFFPRQRSHRALSLTPRVILSVGFYGGKE
;
A
#
# COMPACT_ATOMS: atom_id res chain seq x y z
N MET A 1 -14.67 -5.34 3.42
CA MET A 1 -13.52 -6.10 2.85
C MET A 1 -13.99 -7.48 2.43
N LYS A 2 -13.64 -7.91 1.20
CA LYS A 2 -14.14 -9.17 0.61
C LYS A 2 -12.99 -9.96 0.01
N LEU A 3 -12.73 -11.17 0.56
CA LEU A 3 -11.82 -12.17 0.01
C LEU A 3 -12.57 -13.48 -0.20
N ASN A 4 -12.43 -14.07 -1.38
CA ASN A 4 -12.92 -15.41 -1.63
C ASN A 4 -11.82 -16.47 -1.35
N SER A 5 -12.21 -17.76 -1.32
CA SER A 5 -11.28 -18.85 -1.01
C SER A 5 -10.10 -18.93 -2.00
N SER A 6 -10.31 -18.57 -3.29
CA SER A 6 -9.24 -18.56 -4.29
C SER A 6 -8.21 -17.46 -4.01
N ASN A 7 -8.67 -16.26 -3.62
CA ASN A 7 -7.78 -15.15 -3.23
C ASN A 7 -6.94 -15.53 -2.02
N ILE A 8 -7.59 -16.08 -0.97
CA ILE A 8 -6.89 -16.53 0.25
C ILE A 8 -5.85 -17.57 -0.09
N LYS A 9 -6.20 -18.60 -0.88
CA LYS A 9 -5.26 -19.64 -1.31
C LYS A 9 -4.08 -19.07 -2.10
N SER A 10 -4.32 -18.12 -3.00
CA SER A 10 -3.27 -17.48 -3.79
C SER A 10 -2.27 -16.71 -2.90
N ILE A 11 -2.78 -15.93 -1.95
CA ILE A 11 -1.97 -15.15 -0.99
C ILE A 11 -1.16 -16.08 -0.07
N LEU A 12 -1.79 -17.12 0.49
CA LEU A 12 -1.09 -18.12 1.31
C LEU A 12 0.01 -18.86 0.55
N ASN A 13 -0.17 -19.07 -0.76
CA ASN A 13 0.85 -19.63 -1.65
C ASN A 13 1.89 -18.60 -2.14
N LYS A 14 1.95 -17.42 -1.52
CA LYS A 14 2.91 -16.36 -1.83
C LYS A 14 2.91 -15.93 -3.30
N LYS A 15 1.74 -15.86 -3.93
CA LYS A 15 1.57 -15.41 -5.32
C LYS A 15 1.07 -13.97 -5.35
N PRO A 16 1.65 -13.07 -6.17
CA PRO A 16 1.09 -11.75 -6.41
C PRO A 16 -0.39 -11.87 -6.79
N THR A 17 -1.26 -11.18 -6.06
CA THR A 17 -2.72 -11.35 -6.17
C THR A 17 -3.41 -10.00 -6.22
N PHE A 18 -4.11 -9.74 -7.34
CA PHE A 18 -4.91 -8.53 -7.52
C PHE A 18 -6.39 -8.84 -7.31
N ILE A 19 -7.07 -7.98 -6.56
CA ILE A 19 -8.48 -8.14 -6.20
C ILE A 19 -9.19 -6.81 -6.42
N LYS A 20 -10.07 -6.80 -7.41
CA LYS A 20 -10.92 -5.64 -7.75
C LYS A 20 -12.02 -5.48 -6.70
N ASN A 21 -12.31 -4.23 -6.31
CA ASN A 21 -13.37 -3.90 -5.35
C ASN A 21 -13.29 -4.70 -4.03
N PHE A 22 -12.08 -4.86 -3.50
CA PHE A 22 -11.83 -5.55 -2.23
C PHE A 22 -12.59 -4.90 -1.06
N THR A 23 -12.67 -3.58 -1.05
CA THR A 23 -13.34 -2.83 0.01
C THR A 23 -14.16 -1.66 -0.53
N SER A 24 -15.27 -1.34 0.16
CA SER A 24 -15.99 -0.10 -0.02
C SER A 24 -15.44 0.90 0.99
N LEU A 25 -14.85 1.98 0.51
CA LEU A 25 -14.32 3.05 1.33
C LEU A 25 -15.40 4.09 1.56
N HIS A 26 -15.74 4.36 2.82
CA HIS A 26 -16.70 5.39 3.22
C HIS A 26 -16.05 6.77 3.31
N GLU A 27 -14.76 6.82 3.63
CA GLU A 27 -13.98 8.05 3.69
C GLU A 27 -13.49 8.48 2.30
N GLU A 28 -13.46 9.79 2.07
CA GLU A 28 -12.88 10.37 0.88
C GLU A 28 -11.41 10.71 1.15
N TYR A 29 -10.53 10.08 0.36
CA TYR A 29 -9.07 10.28 0.43
C TYR A 29 -8.60 11.12 -0.76
N ASP A 30 -9.33 12.18 -1.07
CA ASP A 30 -9.12 13.06 -2.22
C ASP A 30 -7.95 14.05 -2.01
N PHE A 31 -7.87 15.04 -2.86
CA PHE A 31 -6.87 16.09 -2.79
C PHE A 31 -6.93 16.89 -1.48
N ASN A 32 -8.13 17.17 -0.98
CA ASN A 32 -8.32 17.90 0.26
C ASN A 32 -7.85 17.07 1.46
N PHE A 33 -8.13 15.78 1.46
CA PHE A 33 -7.57 14.84 2.45
C PHE A 33 -6.04 14.89 2.41
N MET A 34 -5.41 14.79 1.23
CA MET A 34 -3.96 14.80 1.11
C MET A 34 -3.35 16.07 1.67
N ALA A 35 -3.87 17.24 1.28
CA ALA A 35 -3.40 18.53 1.74
C ALA A 35 -3.52 18.65 3.27
N LYS A 36 -4.71 18.37 3.80
CA LYS A 36 -4.96 18.42 5.24
C LYS A 36 -4.07 17.44 6.02
N PHE A 37 -3.90 16.22 5.53
CA PHE A 37 -3.06 15.22 6.19
C PHE A 37 -1.60 15.68 6.27
N LEU A 38 -1.08 16.34 5.22
CA LEU A 38 0.26 16.90 5.20
C LEU A 38 0.41 18.08 6.17
N ASP A 39 -0.57 18.96 6.20
CA ASP A 39 -0.58 20.13 7.11
C ASP A 39 -0.65 19.70 8.57
N ASP A 40 -1.47 18.72 8.89
CA ASP A 40 -1.66 18.22 10.26
C ASP A 40 -0.46 17.38 10.76
N ASN A 41 0.36 16.83 9.85
CA ASN A 41 1.42 15.88 10.18
C ASN A 41 2.78 16.20 9.53
N PRO A 42 3.35 17.39 9.71
CA PRO A 42 4.56 17.82 8.98
C PRO A 42 5.83 17.02 9.32
N ILE A 43 5.87 16.38 10.50
CA ILE A 43 7.09 15.68 11.01
C ILE A 43 7.20 14.25 10.52
N ILE A 44 6.12 13.66 10.02
CA ILE A 44 6.04 12.19 9.74
C ILE A 44 6.35 11.87 8.29
N ILE A 45 6.39 12.86 7.45
CA ILE A 45 6.42 12.70 6.01
C ILE A 45 7.85 12.69 5.53
N HIS A 46 8.30 11.52 5.11
CA HIS A 46 9.61 11.34 4.52
C HIS A 46 9.51 11.40 2.99
N ASN A 47 10.36 12.23 2.39
CA ASN A 47 10.59 12.19 0.96
C ASN A 47 11.42 10.94 0.62
N LYS A 48 10.84 9.98 -0.10
CA LYS A 48 11.56 8.78 -0.54
C LYS A 48 12.58 9.03 -1.67
N GLN A 49 12.57 10.19 -2.30
CA GLN A 49 13.38 10.45 -3.50
C GLN A 49 14.65 11.30 -3.26
N GLY A 50 15.19 11.28 -2.07
CA GLY A 50 16.53 11.73 -1.66
C GLY A 50 17.08 13.03 -2.27
N ASN A 51 17.13 13.20 -3.56
CA ASN A 51 17.80 14.32 -4.25
C ASN A 51 16.88 15.14 -5.18
N CYS A 52 15.56 14.96 -5.13
CA CYS A 52 14.64 15.79 -5.89
C CYS A 52 14.35 17.10 -5.16
N ALA A 53 14.41 18.21 -5.89
CA ALA A 53 14.03 19.54 -5.36
C ALA A 53 12.54 19.58 -4.95
N TYR A 54 11.72 18.70 -5.48
CA TYR A 54 10.29 18.55 -5.14
C TYR A 54 9.97 17.07 -4.92
N PRO A 55 9.45 16.68 -3.74
CA PRO A 55 9.05 15.30 -3.46
C PRO A 55 7.88 14.90 -4.35
N VAL A 56 8.04 13.79 -5.06
CA VAL A 56 6.98 13.22 -5.90
C VAL A 56 6.07 12.33 -5.05
N ILE A 57 6.65 11.66 -4.04
CA ILE A 57 5.95 10.73 -3.16
C ILE A 57 6.29 11.04 -1.71
N TRP A 58 5.23 11.16 -0.91
CA TRP A 58 5.27 11.33 0.53
C TRP A 58 4.92 10.01 1.19
N GLN A 59 5.67 9.60 2.20
CA GLN A 59 5.39 8.41 2.98
C GLN A 59 5.12 8.79 4.43
N ALA A 60 3.94 8.44 4.95
CA ALA A 60 3.65 8.49 6.38
C ALA A 60 3.71 7.07 6.93
N ARG A 61 4.74 6.78 7.74
CA ARG A 61 4.90 5.48 8.39
C ARG A 61 3.95 5.32 9.56
N HIS A 62 3.46 4.09 9.76
CA HIS A 62 2.51 3.77 10.83
C HIS A 62 1.29 4.70 10.85
N ALA A 63 0.72 4.95 9.67
CA ALA A 63 -0.41 5.86 9.49
C ALA A 63 -1.64 5.47 10.33
N GLN A 64 -1.75 4.22 10.79
CA GLN A 64 -2.78 3.78 11.74
C GLN A 64 -2.72 4.53 13.08
N ASN A 65 -1.61 5.13 13.44
CA ASN A 65 -1.47 5.93 14.66
C ASN A 65 -2.13 7.32 14.54
N TYR A 66 -2.41 7.75 13.30
CA TYR A 66 -2.99 9.06 12.98
C TYR A 66 -4.42 8.97 12.47
N ASN A 67 -4.79 7.82 11.91
CA ASN A 67 -6.16 7.54 11.48
C ASN A 67 -6.49 6.09 11.84
N SER A 68 -7.36 5.92 12.83
CA SER A 68 -7.75 4.60 13.36
C SER A 68 -8.46 3.71 12.33
N SER A 69 -9.01 4.26 11.25
CA SER A 69 -9.60 3.46 10.16
C SER A 69 -8.57 2.55 9.49
N PHE A 70 -7.30 2.95 9.44
CA PHE A 70 -6.22 2.14 8.88
C PHE A 70 -5.87 0.92 9.74
N PHE A 71 -6.10 1.00 11.05
CA PHE A 71 -5.93 -0.14 11.94
C PHE A 71 -6.88 -1.29 11.59
N THR A 72 -8.05 -0.99 11.04
CA THR A 72 -9.02 -1.99 10.60
C THR A 72 -8.47 -2.90 9.49
N PHE A 73 -7.66 -2.36 8.57
CA PHE A 73 -7.01 -3.16 7.53
C PHE A 73 -5.90 -4.05 8.11
N LEU A 74 -5.07 -3.50 8.99
CA LEU A 74 -4.01 -4.24 9.66
C LEU A 74 -4.60 -5.44 10.44
N ASP A 75 -5.62 -5.20 11.26
CA ASP A 75 -6.30 -6.22 12.06
C ASP A 75 -6.98 -7.28 11.17
N PHE A 76 -7.64 -6.86 10.09
CA PHE A 76 -8.27 -7.76 9.13
C PHE A 76 -7.28 -8.75 8.50
N PHE A 77 -6.16 -8.27 7.97
CA PHE A 77 -5.16 -9.14 7.35
C PHE A 77 -4.45 -10.02 8.37
N ARG A 78 -4.11 -9.46 9.55
CA ARG A 78 -3.50 -10.25 10.64
C ARG A 78 -4.38 -11.44 11.03
N LYS A 79 -5.67 -11.22 11.25
CA LYS A 79 -6.62 -12.28 11.59
C LYS A 79 -6.85 -13.27 10.45
N THR A 80 -7.01 -12.77 9.23
CA THR A 80 -7.32 -13.62 8.06
C THR A 80 -6.17 -14.55 7.70
N PHE A 81 -4.94 -14.05 7.73
CA PHE A 81 -3.75 -14.81 7.31
C PHE A 81 -2.91 -15.33 8.48
N LYS A 82 -3.36 -15.08 9.72
CA LYS A 82 -2.72 -15.54 10.97
C LYS A 82 -1.26 -15.08 11.09
N TYR A 83 -0.98 -13.84 10.68
CA TYR A 83 0.32 -13.25 10.93
C TYR A 83 0.58 -13.13 12.43
N THR A 84 1.77 -13.53 12.86
CA THR A 84 2.25 -13.23 14.21
C THR A 84 2.48 -11.72 14.32
N SER A 85 2.19 -11.15 15.48
CA SER A 85 2.42 -9.71 15.71
C SER A 85 3.92 -9.43 15.75
N ASP A 86 4.37 -8.46 14.96
CA ASP A 86 5.72 -7.91 14.98
C ASP A 86 5.62 -6.40 15.25
N VAL A 87 6.63 -5.83 15.93
CA VAL A 87 6.69 -4.39 16.22
C VAL A 87 6.86 -3.55 14.94
N GLN A 88 7.37 -4.16 13.89
CA GLN A 88 7.56 -3.54 12.58
C GLN A 88 6.31 -3.59 11.69
N ASP A 89 5.31 -4.44 12.04
CA ASP A 89 4.05 -4.49 11.30
C ASP A 89 3.37 -3.12 11.34
N GLY A 90 2.90 -2.65 10.20
CA GLY A 90 2.28 -1.34 10.12
C GLY A 90 1.50 -1.09 8.84
N ALA A 91 0.81 0.02 8.84
CA ALA A 91 0.15 0.57 7.67
C ALA A 91 0.83 1.89 7.32
N ASP A 92 1.47 1.93 6.17
CA ASP A 92 2.13 3.12 5.64
C ASP A 92 1.24 3.78 4.58
N LEU A 93 1.11 5.11 4.66
CA LEU A 93 0.36 5.87 3.68
C LEU A 93 1.33 6.50 2.67
N PHE A 94 1.10 6.24 1.39
CA PHE A 94 1.84 6.85 0.29
C PHE A 94 0.94 7.83 -0.45
N LEU A 95 1.37 9.11 -0.49
CA LEU A 95 0.67 10.18 -1.18
C LEU A 95 1.52 10.72 -2.33
N SER A 96 0.89 11.05 -3.44
CA SER A 96 1.53 11.74 -4.56
C SER A 96 0.55 12.70 -5.23
N PHE A 97 0.96 13.95 -5.41
CA PHE A 97 0.16 14.97 -6.10
C PHE A 97 0.39 14.98 -7.62
N VAL A 98 1.39 14.23 -8.09
CA VAL A 98 1.80 14.22 -9.49
C VAL A 98 2.01 12.79 -9.99
N THR A 99 2.08 12.63 -11.30
CA THR A 99 2.50 11.37 -11.94
C THR A 99 3.99 11.15 -11.73
N GLY A 100 4.40 9.90 -11.63
CA GLY A 100 5.83 9.57 -11.47
C GLY A 100 6.08 8.22 -10.81
N THR A 101 7.35 7.86 -10.71
CA THR A 101 7.82 6.61 -10.10
C THR A 101 8.38 6.83 -8.70
N ASP A 102 8.35 5.81 -7.88
CA ASP A 102 8.88 5.79 -6.51
C ASP A 102 10.37 5.37 -6.42
N GLY A 103 11.13 5.55 -7.48
CA GLY A 103 12.58 5.31 -7.48
C GLY A 103 13.01 4.01 -8.16
N GLY A 104 12.10 3.24 -8.71
CA GLY A 104 12.41 2.06 -9.51
C GLY A 104 12.11 0.72 -8.83
N PRO A 105 12.60 -0.40 -9.42
CA PRO A 105 12.37 -1.72 -8.87
C PRO A 105 13.02 -1.91 -7.51
N HIS A 106 12.26 -2.45 -6.56
CA HIS A 106 12.72 -2.80 -5.22
C HIS A 106 12.08 -4.09 -4.72
N LYS A 107 12.47 -4.52 -3.53
CA LYS A 107 11.92 -5.66 -2.81
C LYS A 107 11.66 -5.22 -1.38
N ASP A 108 10.54 -5.66 -0.83
CA ASP A 108 10.23 -5.44 0.58
C ASP A 108 10.61 -6.67 1.42
N ASP A 109 10.97 -6.44 2.67
CA ASP A 109 11.26 -7.50 3.64
C ASP A 109 9.98 -8.05 4.31
N GLU A 110 8.84 -7.43 4.00
CA GLU A 110 7.51 -7.82 4.45
C GLU A 110 6.63 -8.37 3.33
N ASP A 111 5.58 -9.11 3.70
CA ASP A 111 4.41 -9.34 2.86
C ASP A 111 3.59 -8.05 2.83
N VAL A 112 3.35 -7.48 1.64
CA VAL A 112 2.65 -6.20 1.51
C VAL A 112 1.29 -6.32 0.86
N PHE A 113 0.30 -5.63 1.46
CA PHE A 113 -1.07 -5.48 0.95
C PHE A 113 -1.30 -4.03 0.59
N LEU A 114 -1.35 -3.74 -0.71
CA LEU A 114 -1.48 -2.40 -1.26
C LEU A 114 -2.96 -2.11 -1.57
N ILE A 115 -3.53 -1.10 -0.92
CA ILE A 115 -4.94 -0.74 -1.06
C ILE A 115 -5.04 0.63 -1.71
N GLY A 116 -5.75 0.71 -2.84
CA GLY A 116 -6.06 1.99 -3.47
C GLY A 116 -7.08 2.77 -2.65
N LEU A 117 -6.71 3.96 -2.18
CA LEU A 117 -7.63 4.87 -1.48
C LEU A 117 -8.12 5.98 -2.40
N TYR A 118 -7.25 6.50 -3.30
CA TYR A 118 -7.55 7.54 -4.27
C TYR A 118 -6.64 7.44 -5.50
N GLY A 119 -7.16 7.87 -6.66
CA GLY A 119 -6.39 7.93 -7.91
C GLY A 119 -6.06 6.56 -8.49
N LYS A 120 -5.02 6.54 -9.35
CA LYS A 120 -4.57 5.32 -10.06
C LYS A 120 -3.07 5.12 -9.92
N THR A 121 -2.70 3.90 -9.56
CA THR A 121 -1.30 3.47 -9.50
C THR A 121 -1.12 2.20 -10.32
N MET A 122 -0.13 2.18 -11.19
CA MET A 122 0.33 0.96 -11.83
C MET A 122 1.46 0.33 -11.02
N TYR A 123 1.34 -0.95 -10.73
CA TYR A 123 2.43 -1.77 -10.19
C TYR A 123 2.88 -2.77 -11.24
N GLN A 124 4.19 -2.89 -11.43
CA GLN A 124 4.81 -3.91 -12.27
C GLN A 124 5.43 -5.00 -11.39
N ASP A 125 5.04 -6.24 -11.61
CA ASP A 125 5.72 -7.42 -11.09
C ASP A 125 6.92 -7.73 -11.97
N ILE A 126 8.12 -7.36 -11.52
CA ILE A 126 9.34 -7.42 -12.35
C ILE A 126 9.63 -8.83 -12.88
N PRO A 127 9.55 -9.91 -12.08
CA PRO A 127 9.87 -11.25 -12.57
C PRO A 127 8.97 -11.78 -13.69
N THR A 128 7.73 -11.28 -13.78
CA THR A 128 6.77 -11.76 -14.81
C THR A 128 6.41 -10.69 -15.83
N ASP A 129 6.90 -9.48 -15.66
CA ASP A 129 6.52 -8.28 -16.43
C ASP A 129 5.01 -7.99 -16.42
N LYS A 130 4.29 -8.50 -15.42
CA LYS A 130 2.86 -8.29 -15.32
C LYS A 130 2.55 -6.94 -14.67
N HIS A 131 1.59 -6.23 -15.24
CA HIS A 131 1.16 -4.92 -14.78
C HIS A 131 -0.22 -5.01 -14.12
N TYR A 132 -0.37 -4.31 -13.00
CA TYR A 132 -1.61 -4.20 -12.24
C TYR A 132 -1.94 -2.72 -12.04
N ILE A 133 -3.13 -2.30 -12.44
CA ILE A 133 -3.63 -0.95 -12.17
C ILE A 133 -4.56 -1.02 -10.95
N ILE A 134 -4.18 -0.33 -9.88
CA ILE A 134 -4.95 -0.21 -8.65
C ILE A 134 -5.71 1.10 -8.67
N GLU A 135 -6.99 1.03 -8.39
CA GLU A 135 -7.90 2.15 -8.19
C GLU A 135 -8.54 2.11 -6.79
N LYS A 136 -9.37 3.10 -6.45
CA LYS A 136 -10.08 3.17 -5.15
C LYS A 136 -10.81 1.87 -4.85
N GLY A 137 -10.52 1.27 -3.71
CA GLY A 137 -11.12 0.03 -3.22
C GLY A 137 -10.45 -1.26 -3.69
N ASP A 138 -9.48 -1.20 -4.59
CA ASP A 138 -8.75 -2.38 -5.07
C ASP A 138 -7.64 -2.78 -4.08
N LEU A 139 -7.26 -4.05 -4.12
CA LEU A 139 -6.16 -4.63 -3.36
C LEU A 139 -5.16 -5.32 -4.29
N LEU A 140 -3.88 -5.09 -4.06
CA LEU A 140 -2.79 -5.89 -4.64
C LEU A 140 -1.90 -6.41 -3.51
N PHE A 141 -1.66 -7.71 -3.51
CA PHE A 141 -0.71 -8.38 -2.63
C PHE A 141 0.60 -8.69 -3.36
N PHE A 142 1.73 -8.32 -2.75
CA PHE A 142 3.04 -8.84 -3.10
C PHE A 142 3.64 -9.59 -1.90
N PRO A 143 4.18 -10.82 -2.11
CA PRO A 143 4.93 -11.49 -1.06
C PRO A 143 6.29 -10.80 -0.85
N ARG A 144 6.85 -10.96 0.35
CA ARG A 144 8.20 -10.49 0.67
C ARG A 144 9.21 -10.93 -0.40
N GLN A 145 10.25 -10.10 -0.60
CA GLN A 145 11.31 -10.33 -1.58
C GLN A 145 10.84 -10.43 -3.04
N ARG A 146 9.58 -10.13 -3.34
CA ARG A 146 9.10 -10.05 -4.72
C ARG A 146 9.45 -8.68 -5.31
N SER A 147 10.33 -8.68 -6.33
CA SER A 147 10.73 -7.44 -6.99
C SER A 147 9.57 -6.81 -7.75
N HIS A 148 9.27 -5.57 -7.42
CA HIS A 148 8.21 -4.79 -8.05
C HIS A 148 8.58 -3.30 -8.11
N ARG A 149 7.81 -2.52 -8.85
CA ARG A 149 7.88 -1.04 -8.81
C ARG A 149 6.48 -0.45 -8.93
N ALA A 150 6.33 0.79 -8.45
CA ALA A 150 5.11 1.56 -8.59
C ALA A 150 5.30 2.76 -9.52
N LEU A 151 4.23 3.13 -10.23
CA LEU A 151 4.13 4.31 -11.05
C LEU A 151 2.80 4.99 -10.79
N SER A 152 2.83 6.23 -10.31
CA SER A 152 1.64 7.06 -10.16
C SER A 152 1.12 7.50 -11.51
N LEU A 153 -0.06 7.04 -11.90
CA LEU A 153 -0.69 7.45 -13.17
C LEU A 153 -1.51 8.73 -13.02
N THR A 154 -1.96 9.01 -11.79
CA THR A 154 -2.67 10.25 -11.40
C THR A 154 -2.18 10.66 -10.01
N PRO A 155 -2.57 11.83 -9.47
CA PRO A 155 -2.52 12.04 -8.03
C PRO A 155 -3.15 10.86 -7.30
N ARG A 156 -2.51 10.38 -6.22
CA ARG A 156 -2.90 9.12 -5.58
C ARG A 156 -2.74 9.10 -4.07
N VAL A 157 -3.50 8.23 -3.44
CA VAL A 157 -3.29 7.76 -2.06
C VAL A 157 -3.32 6.25 -2.05
N ILE A 158 -2.26 5.62 -1.56
CA ILE A 158 -2.15 4.16 -1.38
C ILE A 158 -1.86 3.87 0.08
N LEU A 159 -2.60 2.93 0.67
CA LEU A 159 -2.29 2.34 1.96
C LEU A 159 -1.51 1.04 1.73
N SER A 160 -0.30 0.96 2.24
CA SER A 160 0.53 -0.26 2.24
C SER A 160 0.51 -0.87 3.63
N VAL A 161 -0.04 -2.06 3.76
CA VAL A 161 -0.08 -2.80 5.04
C VAL A 161 0.96 -3.91 4.97
N GLY A 162 1.99 -3.81 5.80
CA GLY A 162 3.14 -4.71 5.81
C GLY A 162 3.16 -5.66 7.00
N PHE A 163 3.59 -6.91 6.77
CA PHE A 163 3.77 -7.94 7.80
C PHE A 163 5.12 -8.63 7.68
N TYR A 164 5.93 -8.53 8.74
CA TYR A 164 7.24 -9.17 8.84
C TYR A 164 7.15 -10.63 9.35
N GLY A 165 6.18 -10.94 10.20
CA GLY A 165 6.01 -12.22 10.89
C GLY A 165 5.25 -13.31 10.12
N GLY A 166 5.27 -13.35 8.79
CA GLY A 166 4.63 -14.42 8.01
C GLY A 166 5.28 -15.78 8.28
N LYS A 167 4.46 -16.85 8.42
CA LYS A 167 5.00 -18.22 8.46
C LYS A 167 5.76 -18.50 7.16
N GLU A 168 6.99 -18.98 7.28
CA GLU A 168 7.72 -19.61 6.18
C GLU A 168 7.00 -20.84 5.65
#